data_e231950a812a395044a529dfcc2ba1a9
#
_entry.id   e231950a812a395044a529dfcc2ba1a9
#
_cell.length_a   1.000
_cell.length_b   1.000
_cell.length_c   1.000
_cell.angle_alpha   90.00
_cell.angle_beta   90.00
_cell.angle_gamma   90.00
#
_symmetry.space_group_name_H-M   'P 1'
#
loop_
_entity.id
_entity.type
_entity.pdbx_description
1 polymer ?
#
loop_
_entity_poly.entity_id
_entity_poly.type
_entity_poly.pdbx_seq_one_letter_code
_entity_poly.pdbx_strand_id
1 'polypeptide(L)'
;MIYLDNAATTPMDPDIIASLQDYMRDQFANSGGVYSIGLDAKNKIEEATEAIATALGIPSSHNLIFTSGGTESNNLFIKGLCSPDKKTAYSGLEHPSITETLKSFKEFRNEPFSLLEFSKEGRLDLSCLPLLKEKSIRLLCLSHVNNEL
;
A
#
# COMPACT_ATOMS: atom_id res chain seq x y z
N MET A 1 18.25 25.30 -0.82
CA MET A 1 18.05 24.11 -1.70
C MET A 1 16.55 23.95 -1.94
N ILE A 2 16.13 23.76 -3.16
CA ILE A 2 14.71 23.48 -3.49
C ILE A 2 14.61 21.96 -3.71
N TYR A 3 13.79 21.28 -2.89
CA TYR A 3 13.54 19.85 -3.01
C TYR A 3 12.19 19.62 -3.72
N LEU A 4 12.20 18.91 -4.85
CA LEU A 4 11.04 18.72 -5.70
C LEU A 4 10.55 17.27 -5.80
N ASP A 5 11.15 16.35 -5.03
CA ASP A 5 10.80 14.93 -5.05
C ASP A 5 10.04 14.49 -3.78
N ASN A 6 9.06 15.29 -3.37
CA ASN A 6 8.23 14.98 -2.20
C ASN A 6 7.33 13.74 -2.38
N ALA A 7 7.15 13.27 -3.60
CA ALA A 7 6.45 12.01 -3.85
C ALA A 7 7.27 10.78 -3.44
N ALA A 8 8.61 10.86 -3.52
CA ALA A 8 9.50 9.80 -3.05
C ALA A 8 9.64 9.81 -1.53
N THR A 9 9.87 10.99 -0.94
CA THR A 9 10.00 11.16 0.52
C THR A 9 9.78 12.60 0.94
N THR A 10 9.37 12.82 2.18
CA THR A 10 9.17 14.16 2.75
C THR A 10 9.88 14.27 4.10
N PRO A 11 10.32 15.49 4.51
CA PRO A 11 10.74 15.71 5.89
C PRO A 11 9.60 15.38 6.85
N MET A 12 9.93 14.78 7.98
CA MET A 12 8.96 14.58 9.03
C MET A 12 8.67 15.90 9.73
N ASP A 13 7.41 16.13 10.09
CA ASP A 13 6.98 17.29 10.84
C ASP A 13 7.73 17.35 12.20
N PRO A 14 8.24 18.53 12.62
CA PRO A 14 8.97 18.67 13.90
C PRO A 14 8.18 18.22 15.12
N ASP A 15 6.86 18.43 15.16
CA ASP A 15 6.02 18.01 16.30
C ASP A 15 5.89 16.48 16.34
N ILE A 16 5.85 15.84 15.17
CA ILE A 16 5.88 14.38 15.08
C ILE A 16 7.23 13.82 15.54
N ILE A 17 8.35 14.47 15.17
CA ILE A 17 9.68 14.05 15.63
C ILE A 17 9.75 14.11 17.17
N ALA A 18 9.28 15.20 17.78
CA ALA A 18 9.25 15.34 19.22
C ALA A 18 8.40 14.26 19.90
N SER A 19 7.21 14.02 19.39
CA SER A 19 6.32 12.96 19.89
C SER A 19 6.95 11.57 19.77
N LEU A 20 7.64 11.27 18.66
CA LEU A 20 8.31 9.99 18.47
C LEU A 20 9.43 9.76 19.50
N GLN A 21 10.18 10.78 19.86
CA GLN A 21 11.24 10.67 20.88
C GLN A 21 10.66 10.20 22.22
N ASP A 22 9.54 10.77 22.64
CA ASP A 22 8.86 10.39 23.87
C ASP A 22 8.31 8.96 23.78
N TYR A 23 7.69 8.59 22.67
CA TYR A 23 7.23 7.23 22.45
C TYR A 23 8.37 6.20 22.50
N MET A 24 9.47 6.46 21.82
CA MET A 24 10.63 5.56 21.80
C MET A 24 11.26 5.39 23.18
N ARG A 25 11.21 6.42 24.03
CA ARG A 25 11.74 6.37 25.39
C ARG A 25 10.81 5.62 26.35
N ASP A 26 9.52 5.92 26.30
CA ASP A 26 8.58 5.57 27.36
C ASP A 26 7.61 4.42 26.97
N GLN A 27 7.41 4.15 25.67
CA GLN A 27 6.44 3.20 25.15
C GLN A 27 7.11 2.01 24.41
N PHE A 28 8.17 1.46 25.03
CA PHE A 28 8.95 0.38 24.41
C PHE A 28 8.40 -1.02 24.64
N ALA A 29 7.29 -1.17 25.37
CA ALA A 29 6.79 -2.46 25.79
C ALA A 29 6.13 -3.25 24.65
N ASN A 30 6.23 -4.57 24.75
CA ASN A 30 5.53 -5.47 23.83
C ASN A 30 4.02 -5.42 24.10
N SER A 31 3.23 -5.02 23.11
CA SER A 31 1.76 -4.95 23.17
C SER A 31 1.06 -6.31 23.35
N GLY A 32 1.75 -7.42 23.16
CA GLY A 32 1.26 -8.76 23.51
C GLY A 32 1.50 -9.14 24.98
N GLY A 33 2.18 -8.28 25.78
CA GLY A 33 2.43 -8.54 27.19
C GLY A 33 1.18 -8.34 28.04
N VAL A 34 0.99 -9.21 29.06
CA VAL A 34 -0.17 -9.15 29.98
C VAL A 34 0.07 -8.25 31.20
N TYR A 35 1.21 -7.61 31.29
CA TYR A 35 1.57 -6.65 32.33
C TYR A 35 1.14 -5.22 31.94
N SER A 36 1.08 -4.30 32.93
CA SER A 36 0.49 -2.95 32.75
C SER A 36 1.05 -2.19 31.55
N ILE A 37 2.38 -2.07 31.42
CA ILE A 37 2.98 -1.33 30.29
C ILE A 37 2.77 -2.01 28.92
N GLY A 38 2.54 -3.33 28.89
CA GLY A 38 2.15 -4.05 27.67
C GLY A 38 0.71 -3.74 27.29
N LEU A 39 -0.20 -3.69 28.26
CA LEU A 39 -1.59 -3.28 28.05
C LEU A 39 -1.68 -1.82 27.61
N ASP A 40 -0.88 -0.93 28.17
CA ASP A 40 -0.80 0.47 27.76
C ASP A 40 -0.36 0.59 26.30
N ALA A 41 0.66 -0.16 25.89
CA ALA A 41 1.12 -0.21 24.50
C ALA A 41 0.02 -0.73 23.57
N LYS A 42 -0.72 -1.75 23.96
CA LYS A 42 -1.87 -2.27 23.21
C LYS A 42 -2.95 -1.21 23.03
N ASN A 43 -3.37 -0.55 24.12
CA ASN A 43 -4.37 0.50 24.08
C ASN A 43 -3.97 1.64 23.14
N LYS A 44 -2.69 2.03 23.14
CA LYS A 44 -2.18 3.06 22.20
C LYS A 44 -2.27 2.65 20.74
N ILE A 45 -2.04 1.39 20.41
CA ILE A 45 -2.21 0.87 19.04
C ILE A 45 -3.70 0.88 18.66
N GLU A 46 -4.58 0.51 19.57
CA GLU A 46 -6.03 0.54 19.33
C GLU A 46 -6.54 1.98 19.13
N GLU A 47 -6.14 2.93 19.99
CA GLU A 47 -6.44 4.37 19.84
C GLU A 47 -5.95 4.91 18.46
N ALA A 48 -4.72 4.59 18.07
CA ALA A 48 -4.17 5.01 16.79
C ALA A 48 -4.94 4.39 15.61
N THR A 49 -5.32 3.11 15.72
CA THR A 49 -6.13 2.40 14.72
C THR A 49 -7.48 3.09 14.52
N GLU A 50 -8.18 3.41 15.60
CA GLU A 50 -9.48 4.10 15.56
C GLU A 50 -9.35 5.51 14.97
N ALA A 51 -8.31 6.26 15.36
CA ALA A 51 -8.07 7.61 14.86
C ALA A 51 -7.82 7.60 13.34
N ILE A 52 -6.98 6.69 12.85
CA ILE A 52 -6.69 6.54 11.41
C ILE A 52 -7.94 6.08 10.66
N ALA A 53 -8.65 5.09 11.16
CA ALA A 53 -9.88 4.60 10.54
C ALA A 53 -10.92 5.72 10.40
N THR A 54 -11.08 6.53 11.45
CA THR A 54 -11.99 7.68 11.46
C THR A 54 -11.54 8.74 10.43
N ALA A 55 -10.26 9.10 10.43
CA ALA A 55 -9.72 10.10 9.50
C ALA A 55 -9.86 9.70 8.02
N LEU A 56 -9.76 8.41 7.73
CA LEU A 56 -9.91 7.84 6.39
C LEU A 56 -11.35 7.44 6.04
N GLY A 57 -12.31 7.59 6.96
CA GLY A 57 -13.69 7.16 6.75
C GLY A 57 -13.85 5.65 6.53
N ILE A 58 -12.99 4.84 7.16
CA ILE A 58 -13.01 3.38 7.02
C ILE A 58 -14.19 2.81 7.82
N PRO A 59 -15.09 2.03 7.20
CA PRO A 59 -16.20 1.38 7.93
C PRO A 59 -15.68 0.38 8.97
N SER A 60 -16.42 0.23 10.10
CA SER A 60 -16.08 -0.71 11.16
C SER A 60 -16.04 -2.20 10.73
N SER A 61 -16.57 -2.50 9.54
CA SER A 61 -16.48 -3.83 8.93
C SER A 61 -15.12 -4.14 8.29
N HIS A 62 -14.19 -3.18 8.29
CA HIS A 62 -12.85 -3.32 7.72
C HIS A 62 -11.80 -3.36 8.82
N ASN A 63 -10.70 -4.06 8.55
CA ASN A 63 -9.54 -4.10 9.42
C ASN A 63 -8.43 -3.21 8.86
N LEU A 64 -7.79 -2.44 9.75
CA LEU A 64 -6.57 -1.70 9.46
C LEU A 64 -5.37 -2.61 9.79
N ILE A 65 -4.44 -2.75 8.85
CA ILE A 65 -3.23 -3.54 9.03
C ILE A 65 -2.02 -2.61 8.90
N PHE A 66 -1.24 -2.48 9.97
CA PHE A 66 0.02 -1.75 9.94
C PHE A 66 1.12 -2.59 9.28
N THR A 67 1.88 -1.96 8.41
CA THR A 67 3.02 -2.55 7.69
C THR A 67 4.26 -1.66 7.84
N SER A 68 5.43 -2.17 7.51
CA SER A 68 6.68 -1.40 7.52
C SER A 68 6.74 -0.30 6.47
N GLY A 69 5.84 -0.31 5.49
CA GLY A 69 5.78 0.70 4.43
C GLY A 69 4.99 0.24 3.21
N GLY A 70 4.91 1.10 2.19
CA GLY A 70 4.12 0.85 0.97
C GLY A 70 4.55 -0.42 0.21
N THR A 71 5.83 -0.76 0.23
CA THR A 71 6.33 -1.99 -0.42
C THR A 71 5.74 -3.24 0.24
N GLU A 72 5.71 -3.31 1.56
CA GLU A 72 5.09 -4.43 2.27
C GLU A 72 3.57 -4.46 2.04
N SER A 73 2.90 -3.30 2.12
CA SER A 73 1.46 -3.18 1.87
C SER A 73 1.09 -3.69 0.48
N ASN A 74 1.81 -3.24 -0.56
CA ASN A 74 1.59 -3.69 -1.94
C ASN A 74 1.81 -5.20 -2.09
N ASN A 75 2.88 -5.73 -1.50
CA ASN A 75 3.17 -7.16 -1.54
C ASN A 75 2.10 -7.98 -0.82
N LEU A 76 1.67 -7.55 0.37
CA LEU A 76 0.63 -8.22 1.14
C LEU A 76 -0.69 -8.27 0.34
N PHE A 77 -1.09 -7.13 -0.21
CA PHE A 77 -2.31 -7.00 -0.99
C PHE A 77 -2.27 -7.84 -2.27
N ILE A 78 -1.21 -7.69 -3.08
CA ILE A 78 -1.06 -8.41 -4.35
C ILE A 78 -1.00 -9.92 -4.08
N LYS A 79 -0.15 -10.36 -3.15
CA LYS A 79 0.00 -11.80 -2.83
C LYS A 79 -1.26 -12.42 -2.24
N GLY A 80 -2.06 -11.63 -1.52
CA GLY A 80 -3.33 -12.08 -0.97
C GLY A 80 -4.47 -12.18 -1.99
N LEU A 81 -4.43 -11.39 -3.07
CA LEU A 81 -5.50 -11.31 -4.07
C LEU A 81 -5.19 -12.03 -5.38
N CYS A 82 -3.92 -12.19 -5.73
CA CYS A 82 -3.53 -12.94 -6.92
C CYS A 82 -3.91 -14.41 -6.79
N SER A 83 -4.43 -14.96 -7.88
CA SER A 83 -4.94 -16.34 -7.93
C SER A 83 -4.78 -16.87 -9.36
N PRO A 84 -4.37 -18.14 -9.54
CA PRO A 84 -4.15 -18.72 -10.87
C PRO A 84 -5.38 -18.74 -11.79
N ASP A 85 -6.58 -18.70 -11.21
CA ASP A 85 -7.86 -18.71 -11.93
C ASP A 85 -8.40 -17.32 -12.25
N LYS A 86 -7.71 -16.25 -11.79
CA LYS A 86 -8.12 -14.86 -11.99
C LYS A 86 -7.01 -14.04 -12.63
N LYS A 87 -7.41 -13.06 -13.42
CA LYS A 87 -6.45 -12.18 -14.10
C LYS A 87 -6.17 -10.93 -13.27
N THR A 88 -4.94 -10.45 -13.36
CA THR A 88 -4.53 -9.16 -12.82
C THR A 88 -4.14 -8.24 -13.98
N ALA A 89 -4.62 -7.01 -13.95
CA ALA A 89 -4.18 -5.95 -14.86
C ALA A 89 -3.32 -4.94 -14.10
N TYR A 90 -2.30 -4.42 -14.74
CA TYR A 90 -1.42 -3.40 -14.15
C TYR A 90 -0.82 -2.51 -15.22
N SER A 91 -0.39 -1.33 -14.84
CA SER A 91 0.34 -0.43 -15.72
C SER A 91 1.84 -0.74 -15.71
N GLY A 92 2.51 -0.54 -16.85
CA GLY A 92 3.98 -0.62 -16.90
C GLY A 92 4.69 0.53 -16.17
N LEU A 93 3.93 1.51 -15.69
CA LEU A 93 4.39 2.72 -15.02
C LEU A 93 4.25 2.64 -13.49
N GLU A 94 3.94 1.46 -12.96
CA GLU A 94 3.81 1.23 -11.53
C GLU A 94 5.16 1.18 -10.82
N HIS A 95 5.13 1.53 -9.52
CA HIS A 95 6.31 1.41 -8.66
C HIS A 95 6.85 -0.04 -8.65
N PRO A 96 8.17 -0.24 -8.52
CA PRO A 96 8.79 -1.58 -8.48
C PRO A 96 8.17 -2.55 -7.47
N SER A 97 7.67 -2.07 -6.33
CA SER A 97 6.94 -2.91 -5.36
C SER A 97 5.69 -3.60 -5.93
N ILE A 98 5.15 -3.11 -7.03
CA ILE A 98 4.03 -3.71 -7.76
C ILE A 98 4.56 -4.55 -8.91
N THR A 99 5.35 -3.94 -9.81
CA THR A 99 5.80 -4.60 -11.05
C THR A 99 6.68 -5.81 -10.78
N GLU A 100 7.63 -5.72 -9.85
CA GLU A 100 8.51 -6.85 -9.51
C GLU A 100 7.75 -7.96 -8.77
N THR A 101 6.81 -7.58 -7.90
CA THR A 101 5.94 -8.56 -7.25
C THR A 101 5.12 -9.34 -8.27
N LEU A 102 4.49 -8.67 -9.24
CA LEU A 102 3.69 -9.32 -10.28
C LEU A 102 4.56 -10.16 -11.23
N LYS A 103 5.76 -9.71 -11.59
CA LYS A 103 6.72 -10.50 -12.39
C LYS A 103 7.09 -11.80 -11.68
N SER A 104 7.37 -11.75 -10.38
CA SER A 104 7.69 -12.96 -9.61
C SER A 104 6.55 -13.98 -9.63
N PHE A 105 5.29 -13.53 -9.57
CA PHE A 105 4.14 -14.42 -9.69
C PHE A 105 4.02 -15.04 -11.07
N LYS A 106 4.30 -14.29 -12.13
CA LYS A 106 4.30 -14.82 -13.50
C LYS A 106 5.31 -15.94 -13.67
N GLU A 107 6.51 -15.78 -13.13
CA GLU A 107 7.58 -16.79 -13.22
C GLU A 107 7.28 -18.05 -12.41
N PHE A 108 6.75 -17.90 -11.18
CA PHE A 108 6.56 -19.03 -10.27
C PHE A 108 5.20 -19.71 -10.36
N ARG A 109 4.15 -18.99 -10.83
CA ARG A 109 2.77 -19.48 -10.80
C ARG A 109 2.09 -19.47 -12.16
N ASN A 110 2.75 -18.97 -13.21
CA ASN A 110 2.19 -18.82 -14.55
C ASN A 110 0.83 -18.09 -14.56
N GLU A 111 0.70 -17.08 -13.71
CA GLU A 111 -0.54 -16.31 -13.58
C GLU A 111 -0.79 -15.41 -14.79
N PRO A 112 -2.03 -15.25 -15.24
CA PRO A 112 -2.34 -14.41 -16.38
C PRO A 112 -2.38 -12.93 -15.98
N PHE A 113 -1.45 -12.14 -16.54
CA PHE A 113 -1.42 -10.69 -16.38
C PHE A 113 -1.79 -9.98 -17.67
N SER A 114 -2.41 -8.81 -17.53
CA SER A 114 -2.68 -7.87 -18.63
C SER A 114 -1.97 -6.56 -18.37
N LEU A 115 -1.12 -6.14 -19.29
CA LEU A 115 -0.49 -4.84 -19.25
C LEU A 115 -1.47 -3.79 -19.80
N LEU A 116 -1.58 -2.66 -19.12
CA LEU A 116 -2.36 -1.52 -19.59
C LEU A 116 -1.48 -0.65 -20.48
N GLU A 117 -2.06 -0.15 -21.57
CA GLU A 117 -1.38 0.71 -22.52
C GLU A 117 -1.61 2.17 -22.19
N PHE A 118 -0.58 2.98 -22.44
CA PHE A 118 -0.58 4.42 -22.23
C PHE A 118 -0.13 5.13 -23.49
N SER A 119 -0.66 6.33 -23.71
CA SER A 119 -0.15 7.22 -24.75
C SER A 119 1.27 7.70 -24.39
N LYS A 120 1.95 8.34 -25.36
CA LYS A 120 3.26 8.94 -25.13
C LYS A 120 3.24 10.05 -24.07
N GLU A 121 2.09 10.65 -23.83
CA GLU A 121 1.86 11.67 -22.82
C GLU A 121 1.47 11.09 -21.45
N GLY A 122 1.62 9.78 -21.24
CA GLY A 122 1.34 9.10 -19.98
C GLY A 122 -0.15 8.96 -19.65
N ARG A 123 -1.06 9.10 -20.63
CA ARG A 123 -2.51 8.94 -20.42
C ARG A 123 -2.92 7.48 -20.67
N LEU A 124 -3.69 6.93 -19.74
CA LEU A 124 -4.28 5.60 -19.91
C LEU A 124 -5.19 5.56 -21.15
N ASP A 125 -5.01 4.56 -21.99
CA ASP A 125 -5.96 4.27 -23.06
C ASP A 125 -7.24 3.66 -22.48
N LEU A 126 -8.27 4.49 -22.36
CA LEU A 126 -9.57 4.08 -21.80
C LEU A 126 -10.30 3.05 -22.65
N SER A 127 -9.90 2.81 -23.90
CA SER A 127 -10.45 1.76 -24.76
C SER A 127 -10.19 0.34 -24.21
N CYS A 128 -9.18 0.21 -23.32
CA CYS A 128 -8.89 -1.05 -22.66
C CYS A 128 -9.92 -1.46 -21.58
N LEU A 129 -10.70 -0.52 -21.02
CA LEU A 129 -11.60 -0.79 -19.90
C LEU A 129 -12.67 -1.86 -20.17
N PRO A 130 -13.38 -1.86 -21.33
CA PRO A 130 -14.29 -2.93 -21.66
C PRO A 130 -13.62 -4.30 -21.73
N LEU A 131 -12.38 -4.36 -22.27
CA LEU A 131 -11.60 -5.59 -22.36
C LEU A 131 -11.21 -6.15 -20.99
N LEU A 132 -10.97 -5.27 -20.00
CA LEU A 132 -10.69 -5.68 -18.62
C LEU A 132 -11.89 -6.41 -18.01
N LYS A 133 -13.11 -5.90 -18.25
CA LYS A 133 -14.35 -6.54 -17.79
C LYS A 133 -14.57 -7.90 -18.45
N GLU A 134 -14.40 -7.99 -19.76
CA GLU A 134 -14.54 -9.25 -20.51
C GLU A 134 -13.51 -10.30 -20.10
N LYS A 135 -12.29 -9.89 -19.79
CA LYS A 135 -11.19 -10.78 -19.37
C LYS A 135 -11.30 -11.27 -17.93
N SER A 136 -12.35 -10.94 -17.21
CA SER A 136 -12.52 -11.33 -15.79
C SER A 136 -11.37 -10.89 -14.89
N ILE A 137 -10.92 -9.65 -15.04
CA ILE A 137 -9.89 -9.07 -14.20
C ILE A 137 -10.41 -8.96 -12.77
N ARG A 138 -9.66 -9.53 -11.81
CA ARG A 138 -9.96 -9.45 -10.39
C ARG A 138 -9.23 -8.29 -9.69
N LEU A 139 -8.00 -8.03 -10.12
CA LEU A 139 -7.14 -7.02 -9.52
C LEU A 139 -6.67 -6.06 -10.60
N LEU A 140 -6.81 -4.78 -10.33
CA LEU A 140 -6.27 -3.70 -11.15
C LEU A 140 -5.29 -2.89 -10.28
N CYS A 141 -4.02 -2.86 -10.71
CA CYS A 141 -3.00 -2.00 -10.11
C CYS A 141 -2.76 -0.81 -11.03
N LEU A 142 -3.07 0.38 -10.53
CA LEU A 142 -2.99 1.62 -11.29
C LEU A 142 -2.66 2.78 -10.36
N SER A 143 -1.51 3.41 -10.53
CA SER A 143 -1.13 4.61 -9.81
C SER A 143 -2.02 5.79 -10.21
N HIS A 144 -2.57 6.48 -9.22
CA HIS A 144 -3.38 7.69 -9.46
C HIS A 144 -2.53 8.87 -9.92
N VAL A 145 -1.32 8.98 -9.38
CA VAL A 145 -0.32 10.01 -9.73
C VAL A 145 1.02 9.33 -9.88
N ASN A 146 1.74 9.67 -10.94
CA ASN A 146 3.11 9.23 -11.18
C ASN A 146 4.04 10.44 -11.09
N ASN A 147 5.11 10.34 -10.31
CA ASN A 147 6.09 11.41 -10.10
C ASN A 147 7.28 11.37 -11.08
N GLU A 148 7.35 10.36 -11.93
CA GLU A 148 8.46 10.14 -12.87
C GLU A 148 8.11 10.52 -14.33
N LEU A 149 6.84 10.85 -14.61
CA LEU A 149 6.34 11.22 -15.96
C LEU A 149 6.07 12.71 -16.10
#